data_0a5fb385db19adfd63651db27cfb5c52
#
_entry.id   0a5fb385db19adfd63651db27cfb5c52
#
_cell.length_a   1.000
_cell.length_b   1.000
_cell.length_c   1.000
_cell.angle_alpha   90.00
_cell.angle_beta   90.00
_cell.angle_gamma   90.00
#
_symmetry.space_group_name_H-M   'P 1'
#
loop_
_entity.id
_entity.type
_entity.pdbx_description
1 polymer ?
#
loop_
_entity_poly.entity_id
_entity_poly.type
_entity_poly.pdbx_seq_one_letter_code
_entity_poly.pdbx_strand_id
1 'polypeptide(L)'
;GLDPAHTLIIVASKTFTTLETMTNALSARDWLDRHAESNMAAVSTNIDACANFGIPEDRVFGFWDWVGGRYSLWSAIGLPIAIAVGAVKFRELLAGAKTMDNHFRTAPPAENLPILLALVGIWRRNAMGCQTVALIPYDQRLERFPAYVQQLDMESNGKGVGRTGDFIA
;
A
#
# COMPACT_ATOMS: atom_id res chain seq x y z
N GLY A 1 -10.64 -6.45 -26.22
CA GLY A 1 -10.71 -5.43 -25.16
C GLY A 1 -11.62 -5.91 -24.04
N LEU A 2 -11.64 -5.19 -22.91
CA LEU A 2 -12.57 -5.45 -21.81
C LEU A 2 -13.99 -4.97 -22.19
N ASP A 3 -15.01 -5.64 -21.65
CA ASP A 3 -16.41 -5.24 -21.81
C ASP A 3 -16.83 -4.37 -20.60
N PRO A 4 -17.26 -3.10 -20.81
CA PRO A 4 -17.71 -2.22 -19.74
C PRO A 4 -18.82 -2.81 -18.87
N ALA A 5 -19.74 -3.59 -19.45
CA ALA A 5 -20.84 -4.22 -18.72
C ALA A 5 -20.38 -5.26 -17.69
N HIS A 6 -19.20 -5.85 -17.90
CA HIS A 6 -18.63 -6.93 -17.07
C HIS A 6 -17.32 -6.52 -16.36
N THR A 7 -17.01 -5.22 -16.31
CA THR A 7 -15.78 -4.72 -15.70
C THR A 7 -16.09 -3.86 -14.49
N LEU A 8 -15.54 -4.18 -13.33
CA LEU A 8 -15.55 -3.37 -12.12
C LEU A 8 -14.28 -2.53 -12.05
N ILE A 9 -14.42 -1.23 -11.89
CA ILE A 9 -13.32 -0.30 -11.62
C ILE A 9 -13.32 0.08 -10.14
N ILE A 10 -12.17 -0.12 -9.46
CA ILE A 10 -11.98 0.27 -8.07
C ILE A 10 -11.02 1.45 -8.03
N VAL A 11 -11.50 2.61 -7.59
CA VAL A 11 -10.70 3.83 -7.43
C VAL A 11 -10.14 3.88 -6.02
N ALA A 12 -8.83 3.67 -5.88
CA ALA A 12 -8.14 3.67 -4.59
C ALA A 12 -7.38 4.99 -4.41
N SER A 13 -7.89 5.87 -3.56
CA SER A 13 -7.24 7.15 -3.21
C SER A 13 -7.66 7.60 -1.83
N LYS A 14 -6.71 7.83 -0.93
CA LYS A 14 -7.01 8.23 0.45
C LYS A 14 -7.86 9.49 0.51
N THR A 15 -7.42 10.56 -0.13
CA THR A 15 -8.07 11.87 -0.12
C THR A 15 -9.08 12.06 -1.25
N PHE A 16 -9.06 11.17 -2.24
CA PHE A 16 -9.83 11.28 -3.49
C PHE A 16 -9.56 12.58 -4.26
N THR A 17 -8.31 13.07 -4.17
CA THR A 17 -7.86 14.33 -4.80
C THR A 17 -6.52 14.18 -5.56
N THR A 18 -5.88 13.02 -5.52
CA THR A 18 -4.61 12.77 -6.22
C THR A 18 -4.83 12.90 -7.73
N LEU A 19 -4.12 13.84 -8.37
CA LEU A 19 -4.36 14.24 -9.76
C LEU A 19 -4.34 13.04 -10.73
N GLU A 20 -3.32 12.20 -10.65
CA GLU A 20 -3.16 11.04 -11.53
C GLU A 20 -4.29 10.03 -11.33
N THR A 21 -4.66 9.78 -10.07
CA THR A 21 -5.77 8.85 -9.76
C THR A 21 -7.08 9.39 -10.30
N MET A 22 -7.36 10.67 -10.09
CA MET A 22 -8.63 11.28 -10.55
C MET A 22 -8.70 11.38 -12.07
N THR A 23 -7.59 11.68 -12.74
CA THR A 23 -7.52 11.68 -14.21
C THR A 23 -7.83 10.29 -14.78
N ASN A 24 -7.23 9.26 -14.21
CA ASN A 24 -7.49 7.87 -14.61
C ASN A 24 -8.93 7.44 -14.27
N ALA A 25 -9.46 7.85 -13.12
CA ALA A 25 -10.82 7.55 -12.71
C ALA A 25 -11.86 8.19 -13.65
N LEU A 26 -11.63 9.43 -14.10
CA LEU A 26 -12.46 10.10 -15.10
C LEU A 26 -12.44 9.35 -16.42
N SER A 27 -11.26 9.00 -16.92
CA SER A 27 -11.13 8.22 -18.17
C SER A 27 -11.82 6.85 -18.07
N ALA A 28 -11.71 6.19 -16.92
CA ALA A 28 -12.39 4.91 -16.67
C ALA A 28 -13.92 5.07 -16.61
N ARG A 29 -14.40 6.15 -15.98
CA ARG A 29 -15.84 6.48 -15.93
C ARG A 29 -16.40 6.74 -17.33
N ASP A 30 -15.70 7.53 -18.13
CA ASP A 30 -16.09 7.83 -19.51
C ASP A 30 -16.13 6.54 -20.37
N TRP A 31 -15.16 5.64 -20.17
CA TRP A 31 -15.14 4.34 -20.84
C TRP A 31 -16.27 3.41 -20.39
N LEU A 32 -16.66 3.43 -19.11
CA LEU A 32 -17.79 2.65 -18.59
C LEU A 32 -19.14 3.19 -19.08
N ASP A 33 -19.22 4.49 -19.43
CA ASP A 33 -20.42 5.16 -19.92
C ASP A 33 -21.64 4.89 -19.00
N ARG A 34 -22.74 4.40 -19.54
CA ARG A 34 -23.97 4.07 -18.78
C ARG A 34 -23.75 3.04 -17.63
N HIS A 35 -22.66 2.31 -17.64
CA HIS A 35 -22.32 1.31 -16.61
C HIS A 35 -21.54 1.91 -15.43
N ALA A 36 -21.13 3.18 -15.48
CA ALA A 36 -20.27 3.78 -14.47
C ALA A 36 -20.90 3.73 -13.07
N GLU A 37 -22.17 4.08 -12.92
CA GLU A 37 -22.88 4.06 -11.65
C GLU A 37 -22.90 2.66 -11.01
N SER A 38 -23.06 1.60 -11.81
CA SER A 38 -23.12 0.22 -11.32
C SER A 38 -21.76 -0.45 -11.19
N ASN A 39 -20.76 -0.02 -11.96
CA ASN A 39 -19.50 -0.73 -12.12
C ASN A 39 -18.28 0.03 -11.59
N MET A 40 -18.51 1.07 -10.76
CA MET A 40 -17.45 1.73 -10.01
C MET A 40 -17.60 1.52 -8.50
N ALA A 41 -16.47 1.37 -7.83
CA ALA A 41 -16.34 1.36 -6.38
C ALA A 41 -15.14 2.21 -5.97
N ALA A 42 -15.08 2.65 -4.72
CA ALA A 42 -13.96 3.40 -4.21
C ALA A 42 -13.40 2.82 -2.91
N VAL A 43 -12.11 3.01 -2.71
CA VAL A 43 -11.45 2.82 -1.41
C VAL A 43 -10.87 4.17 -1.00
N SER A 44 -11.49 4.84 -0.04
CA SER A 44 -11.15 6.22 0.33
C SER A 44 -11.56 6.55 1.75
N THR A 45 -10.92 7.57 2.35
CA THR A 45 -11.37 8.20 3.59
C THR A 45 -12.36 9.35 3.31
N ASN A 46 -12.47 9.83 2.07
CA ASN A 46 -13.27 10.97 1.67
C ASN A 46 -14.56 10.52 0.98
N ILE A 47 -15.56 10.15 1.78
CA ILE A 47 -16.85 9.64 1.32
C ILE A 47 -17.59 10.69 0.47
N ASP A 48 -17.57 11.95 0.91
CA ASP A 48 -18.26 13.04 0.21
C ASP A 48 -17.69 13.27 -1.21
N ALA A 49 -16.36 13.21 -1.35
CA ALA A 49 -15.74 13.33 -2.66
C ALA A 49 -16.06 12.14 -3.58
N CYS A 50 -16.18 10.94 -3.03
CA CYS A 50 -16.61 9.74 -3.77
C CYS A 50 -18.06 9.91 -4.27
N ALA A 51 -18.97 10.37 -3.39
CA ALA A 51 -20.36 10.63 -3.74
C ALA A 51 -20.49 11.73 -4.83
N ASN A 52 -19.74 12.83 -4.69
CA ASN A 52 -19.69 13.90 -5.69
C ASN A 52 -19.14 13.43 -7.05
N PHE A 53 -18.28 12.42 -7.03
CA PHE A 53 -17.76 11.79 -8.27
C PHE A 53 -18.77 10.86 -8.92
N GLY A 54 -19.82 10.44 -8.21
CA GLY A 54 -20.87 9.53 -8.69
C GLY A 54 -20.72 8.09 -8.21
N ILE A 55 -19.92 7.83 -7.18
CA ILE A 55 -19.82 6.51 -6.55
C ILE A 55 -20.68 6.53 -5.29
N PRO A 56 -21.76 5.71 -5.22
CA PRO A 56 -22.66 5.70 -4.08
C PRO A 56 -21.98 5.13 -2.82
N GLU A 57 -22.45 5.56 -1.65
CA GLU A 57 -21.83 5.27 -0.35
C GLU A 57 -21.70 3.76 -0.07
N ASP A 58 -22.66 2.95 -0.49
CA ASP A 58 -22.65 1.49 -0.33
C ASP A 58 -21.55 0.79 -1.14
N ARG A 59 -20.85 1.53 -2.00
CA ARG A 59 -19.70 1.08 -2.79
C ARG A 59 -18.40 1.79 -2.42
N VAL A 60 -18.40 2.53 -1.31
CA VAL A 60 -17.20 3.17 -0.78
C VAL A 60 -16.69 2.36 0.42
N PHE A 61 -15.50 1.81 0.30
CA PHE A 61 -14.82 1.08 1.35
C PHE A 61 -13.89 2.02 2.11
N GLY A 62 -14.34 2.46 3.29
CA GLY A 62 -13.60 3.40 4.12
C GLY A 62 -12.45 2.77 4.91
N PHE A 63 -11.50 3.59 5.31
CA PHE A 63 -10.44 3.26 6.26
C PHE A 63 -10.06 4.51 7.06
N TRP A 64 -9.23 4.36 8.09
CA TRP A 64 -8.93 5.45 9.02
C TRP A 64 -7.81 6.36 8.55
N ASP A 65 -7.84 7.63 8.94
CA ASP A 65 -6.84 8.65 8.58
C ASP A 65 -5.42 8.31 9.03
N TRP A 66 -5.29 7.55 10.11
CA TRP A 66 -3.97 7.12 10.60
C TRP A 66 -3.30 6.05 9.70
N VAL A 67 -4.02 5.48 8.74
CA VAL A 67 -3.45 4.53 7.77
C VAL A 67 -2.59 5.28 6.77
N GLY A 68 -1.28 5.07 6.84
CA GLY A 68 -0.32 5.62 5.88
C GLY A 68 -0.36 4.88 4.54
N GLY A 69 -0.21 5.60 3.41
CA GLY A 69 -0.32 5.03 2.06
C GLY A 69 0.52 3.79 1.83
N ARG A 70 1.81 3.84 2.16
CA ARG A 70 2.75 2.71 1.97
C ARG A 70 2.51 1.53 2.92
N TYR A 71 1.79 1.72 4.00
CA TYR A 71 1.41 0.69 4.97
C TYR A 71 -0.08 0.32 4.89
N SER A 72 -0.76 0.69 3.81
CA SER A 72 -2.22 0.57 3.67
C SER A 72 -2.72 -0.80 3.25
N LEU A 73 -1.84 -1.70 2.78
CA LEU A 73 -2.18 -3.04 2.31
C LEU A 73 -3.08 -3.82 3.29
N TRP A 74 -2.90 -3.61 4.58
CA TRP A 74 -3.62 -4.26 5.67
C TRP A 74 -5.02 -3.68 5.92
N SER A 75 -5.35 -2.55 5.29
CA SER A 75 -6.65 -1.86 5.37
C SER A 75 -7.57 -2.23 4.19
N ALA A 76 -8.64 -1.46 3.99
CA ALA A 76 -9.51 -1.60 2.84
C ALA A 76 -8.79 -1.42 1.48
N ILE A 77 -7.61 -0.80 1.46
CA ILE A 77 -6.74 -0.74 0.26
C ILE A 77 -6.37 -2.13 -0.27
N GLY A 78 -6.36 -3.14 0.61
CA GLY A 78 -6.17 -4.55 0.21
C GLY A 78 -7.35 -5.19 -0.52
N LEU A 79 -8.47 -4.49 -0.73
CA LEU A 79 -9.67 -5.03 -1.38
C LEU A 79 -9.37 -5.67 -2.76
N PRO A 80 -8.60 -5.06 -3.68
CA PRO A 80 -8.27 -5.69 -4.96
C PRO A 80 -7.52 -7.02 -4.79
N ILE A 81 -6.64 -7.10 -3.78
CA ILE A 81 -5.92 -8.33 -3.47
C ILE A 81 -6.88 -9.38 -2.93
N ALA A 82 -7.76 -9.00 -1.99
CA ALA A 82 -8.77 -9.91 -1.45
C ALA A 82 -9.70 -10.47 -2.54
N ILE A 83 -10.04 -9.67 -3.54
CA ILE A 83 -10.82 -10.11 -4.72
C ILE A 83 -10.00 -11.10 -5.56
N ALA A 84 -8.73 -10.78 -5.83
CA ALA A 84 -7.87 -11.59 -6.70
C ALA A 84 -7.51 -12.95 -6.10
N VAL A 85 -7.20 -13.03 -4.79
CA VAL A 85 -6.74 -14.26 -4.14
C VAL A 85 -7.82 -14.95 -3.32
N GLY A 86 -8.95 -14.31 -3.12
CA GLY A 86 -10.05 -14.75 -2.27
C GLY A 86 -9.86 -14.39 -0.79
N ALA A 87 -10.98 -14.20 -0.09
CA ALA A 87 -11.01 -13.74 1.29
C ALA A 87 -10.25 -14.65 2.28
N VAL A 88 -10.20 -15.94 2.02
CA VAL A 88 -9.48 -16.90 2.90
C VAL A 88 -7.97 -16.61 2.82
N LYS A 89 -7.41 -16.53 1.62
CA LYS A 89 -5.97 -16.25 1.42
C LYS A 89 -5.58 -14.87 1.89
N PHE A 90 -6.46 -13.88 1.72
CA PHE A 90 -6.22 -12.55 2.26
C PHE A 90 -6.17 -12.54 3.79
N ARG A 91 -7.04 -13.30 4.46
CA ARG A 91 -6.98 -13.45 5.92
C ARG A 91 -5.72 -14.17 6.40
N GLU A 92 -5.23 -15.15 5.64
CA GLU A 92 -3.94 -15.81 5.92
C GLU A 92 -2.78 -14.81 5.83
N LEU A 93 -2.79 -13.91 4.83
CA LEU A 93 -1.82 -12.81 4.73
C LEU A 93 -1.85 -11.90 5.97
N LEU A 94 -3.06 -11.48 6.40
CA LEU A 94 -3.24 -10.68 7.62
C LEU A 94 -2.77 -11.42 8.88
N ALA A 95 -3.01 -12.73 8.96
CA ALA A 95 -2.55 -13.56 10.08
C ALA A 95 -1.02 -13.64 10.13
N GLY A 96 -0.34 -13.71 8.98
CA GLY A 96 1.12 -13.65 8.90
C GLY A 96 1.67 -12.33 9.45
N ALA A 97 1.08 -11.20 9.06
CA ALA A 97 1.44 -9.89 9.60
C ALA A 97 1.24 -9.81 11.12
N LYS A 98 0.10 -10.30 11.61
CA LYS A 98 -0.18 -10.37 13.06
C LYS A 98 0.84 -11.22 13.83
N THR A 99 1.32 -12.30 13.23
CA THR A 99 2.36 -13.14 13.83
C THR A 99 3.66 -12.34 14.02
N MET A 100 4.06 -11.56 13.02
CA MET A 100 5.24 -10.70 13.11
C MET A 100 5.04 -9.55 14.11
N ASP A 101 3.86 -8.94 14.17
CA ASP A 101 3.52 -7.92 15.17
C ASP A 101 3.65 -8.47 16.60
N ASN A 102 3.14 -9.68 16.84
CA ASN A 102 3.28 -10.34 18.13
C ASN A 102 4.75 -10.62 18.46
N HIS A 103 5.51 -11.15 17.49
CA HIS A 103 6.94 -11.40 17.66
C HIS A 103 7.69 -10.09 18.00
N PHE A 104 7.43 -9.01 17.29
CA PHE A 104 8.05 -7.70 17.56
C PHE A 104 7.76 -7.20 18.98
N ARG A 105 6.54 -7.41 19.50
CA ARG A 105 6.13 -6.94 20.83
C ARG A 105 6.66 -7.79 21.98
N THR A 106 6.90 -9.08 21.73
CA THR A 106 7.14 -10.05 22.83
C THR A 106 8.51 -10.69 22.83
N ALA A 107 9.20 -10.73 21.67
CA ALA A 107 10.52 -11.33 21.60
C ALA A 107 11.57 -10.47 22.32
N PRO A 108 12.52 -11.08 23.05
CA PRO A 108 13.67 -10.36 23.60
C PRO A 108 14.46 -9.63 22.49
N PRO A 109 15.06 -8.46 22.74
CA PRO A 109 15.76 -7.68 21.71
C PRO A 109 16.80 -8.48 20.90
N ALA A 110 17.51 -9.40 21.55
CA ALA A 110 18.53 -10.24 20.90
C ALA A 110 17.95 -11.33 19.96
N GLU A 111 16.65 -11.58 20.02
CA GLU A 111 15.93 -12.56 19.21
C GLU A 111 14.88 -11.90 18.31
N ASN A 112 14.69 -10.59 18.45
CA ASN A 112 13.65 -9.83 17.76
C ASN A 112 14.09 -9.50 16.33
N LEU A 113 13.50 -10.19 15.35
CA LEU A 113 13.91 -10.08 13.95
C LEU A 113 13.83 -8.64 13.39
N PRO A 114 12.75 -7.86 13.59
CA PRO A 114 12.71 -6.48 13.15
C PRO A 114 13.78 -5.59 13.80
N ILE A 115 14.03 -5.75 15.10
CA ILE A 115 15.07 -4.99 15.81
C ILE A 115 16.46 -5.36 15.27
N LEU A 116 16.75 -6.65 15.12
CA LEU A 116 18.03 -7.13 14.59
C LEU A 116 18.25 -6.63 13.15
N LEU A 117 17.22 -6.66 12.32
CA LEU A 117 17.31 -6.15 10.94
C LEU A 117 17.63 -4.65 10.92
N ALA A 118 16.99 -3.85 11.77
CA ALA A 118 17.25 -2.43 11.90
C ALA A 118 18.69 -2.15 12.38
N LEU A 119 19.14 -2.87 13.41
CA LEU A 119 20.50 -2.72 13.94
C LEU A 119 21.58 -3.12 12.91
N VAL A 120 21.36 -4.19 12.17
CA VAL A 120 22.27 -4.60 11.08
C VAL A 120 22.30 -3.55 9.96
N GLY A 121 21.15 -2.95 9.63
CA GLY A 121 21.05 -1.85 8.66
C GLY A 121 21.89 -0.64 9.10
N ILE A 122 21.72 -0.18 10.33
CA ILE A 122 22.47 0.93 10.93
C ILE A 122 23.97 0.61 10.95
N TRP A 123 24.36 -0.57 11.41
CA TRP A 123 25.74 -0.98 11.46
C TRP A 123 26.41 -1.00 10.08
N ARG A 124 25.73 -1.58 9.08
CA ARG A 124 26.23 -1.61 7.71
C ARG A 124 26.37 -0.20 7.11
N ARG A 125 25.38 0.65 7.32
CA ARG A 125 25.40 2.02 6.80
C ARG A 125 26.46 2.86 7.51
N ASN A 126 26.44 2.92 8.84
CA ASN A 126 27.20 3.89 9.62
C ASN A 126 28.63 3.42 9.91
N ALA A 127 28.84 2.13 10.19
CA ALA A 127 30.16 1.60 10.53
C ALA A 127 30.90 1.03 9.32
N MET A 128 30.20 0.38 8.40
CA MET A 128 30.82 -0.26 7.23
C MET A 128 30.77 0.60 5.95
N GLY A 129 30.04 1.72 5.94
CA GLY A 129 29.93 2.60 4.78
C GLY A 129 29.17 2.02 3.58
N CYS A 130 28.34 0.98 3.77
CA CYS A 130 27.55 0.41 2.70
C CYS A 130 26.49 1.42 2.22
N GLN A 131 26.47 1.71 0.94
CA GLN A 131 25.57 2.73 0.35
C GLN A 131 24.23 2.17 -0.08
N THR A 132 24.14 0.87 -0.33
CA THR A 132 22.96 0.22 -0.91
C THR A 132 22.64 -1.09 -0.19
N VAL A 133 21.37 -1.48 -0.29
CA VAL A 133 20.87 -2.80 0.13
C VAL A 133 20.29 -3.49 -1.11
N ALA A 134 20.78 -4.70 -1.41
CA ALA A 134 20.23 -5.54 -2.45
C ALA A 134 19.22 -6.53 -1.85
N LEU A 135 18.01 -6.54 -2.38
CA LEU A 135 16.99 -7.52 -2.07
C LEU A 135 16.86 -8.48 -3.24
N ILE A 136 17.27 -9.74 -3.04
CA ILE A 136 17.38 -10.74 -4.11
C ILE A 136 16.49 -11.93 -3.77
N PRO A 137 15.22 -11.96 -4.22
CA PRO A 137 14.34 -13.11 -3.99
C PRO A 137 14.75 -14.29 -4.89
N TYR A 138 14.63 -15.49 -4.33
CA TYR A 138 14.91 -16.75 -5.05
C TYR A 138 13.66 -17.46 -5.58
N ASP A 139 12.52 -16.78 -5.60
CA ASP A 139 11.25 -17.28 -6.14
C ASP A 139 10.73 -16.31 -7.20
N GLN A 140 10.42 -16.80 -8.39
CA GLN A 140 9.92 -15.99 -9.51
C GLN A 140 8.62 -15.24 -9.14
N ARG A 141 7.79 -15.79 -8.27
CA ARG A 141 6.57 -15.13 -7.79
C ARG A 141 6.84 -13.86 -6.97
N LEU A 142 8.06 -13.69 -6.48
CA LEU A 142 8.53 -12.52 -5.74
C LEU A 142 9.30 -11.52 -6.61
N GLU A 143 9.25 -11.61 -7.93
CA GLU A 143 10.00 -10.71 -8.84
C GLU A 143 9.69 -9.22 -8.60
N ARG A 144 8.46 -8.91 -8.16
CA ARG A 144 8.02 -7.53 -7.86
C ARG A 144 8.27 -7.10 -6.41
N PHE A 145 8.67 -8.02 -5.55
CA PHE A 145 8.90 -7.72 -4.13
C PHE A 145 10.01 -6.68 -3.88
N PRO A 146 11.15 -6.69 -4.60
CA PRO A 146 12.16 -5.63 -4.47
C PRO A 146 11.61 -4.24 -4.81
N ALA A 147 10.81 -4.10 -5.86
CA ALA A 147 10.19 -2.83 -6.23
C ALA A 147 9.17 -2.35 -5.19
N TYR A 148 8.40 -3.27 -4.61
CA TYR A 148 7.48 -2.95 -3.52
C TYR A 148 8.23 -2.45 -2.28
N VAL A 149 9.29 -3.16 -1.84
CA VAL A 149 10.09 -2.76 -0.67
C VAL A 149 10.85 -1.46 -0.94
N GLN A 150 11.32 -1.24 -2.17
CA GLN A 150 11.97 0.01 -2.55
C GLN A 150 11.04 1.20 -2.31
N GLN A 151 9.80 1.15 -2.79
CA GLN A 151 8.84 2.22 -2.53
C GLN A 151 8.51 2.34 -1.04
N LEU A 152 8.26 1.23 -0.37
CA LEU A 152 7.93 1.18 1.06
C LEU A 152 9.00 1.85 1.93
N ASP A 153 10.27 1.53 1.69
CA ASP A 153 11.42 2.01 2.46
C ASP A 153 11.89 3.39 2.00
N MET A 154 12.14 3.57 0.71
CA MET A 154 12.74 4.79 0.17
C MET A 154 11.81 6.00 0.26
N GLU A 155 10.53 5.85 0.10
CA GLU A 155 9.58 6.95 0.30
C GLU A 155 9.57 7.43 1.76
N SER A 156 9.79 6.53 2.71
CA SER A 156 9.90 6.86 4.14
C SER A 156 11.27 7.42 4.50
N ASN A 157 12.34 6.73 4.14
CA ASN A 157 13.69 6.92 4.65
C ASN A 157 14.62 7.63 3.65
N GLY A 158 14.24 7.72 2.38
CA GLY A 158 15.01 8.42 1.33
C GLY A 158 14.92 9.94 1.43
N LYS A 159 15.17 10.49 2.61
CA LYS A 159 15.18 11.94 2.86
C LYS A 159 16.62 12.45 2.92
N GLY A 160 16.92 13.47 2.14
CA GLY A 160 18.23 14.13 2.15
C GLY A 160 18.40 15.22 3.22
N VAL A 161 17.31 15.55 3.96
CA VAL A 161 17.32 16.62 4.95
C VAL A 161 16.63 16.16 6.23
N GLY A 162 17.26 16.36 7.36
CA GLY A 162 16.73 16.07 8.69
C GLY A 162 15.65 17.06 9.13
N ARG A 163 15.04 16.81 10.30
CA ARG A 163 13.99 17.65 10.88
C ARG A 163 14.49 19.07 11.24
N THR A 164 15.77 19.23 11.46
CA THR A 164 16.46 20.51 11.76
C THR A 164 16.94 21.26 10.53
N GLY A 165 16.73 20.70 9.33
CA GLY A 165 17.21 21.27 8.07
C GLY A 165 18.62 20.84 7.66
N ASP A 166 19.30 20.05 8.48
CA ASP A 166 20.64 19.56 8.18
C ASP A 166 20.62 18.45 7.12
N PHE A 167 21.62 18.44 6.25
CA PHE A 167 21.81 17.36 5.29
C PHE A 167 22.08 16.04 6.01
N ILE A 168 21.40 14.99 5.59
CA ILE A 168 21.63 13.61 6.04
C ILE A 168 22.49 12.92 4.97
N ALA A 169 23.69 12.49 5.36
CA ALA A 169 24.63 11.77 4.48
C ALA A 169 24.23 10.29 4.32
#